data_115a52f39d04e60b13f7e27315bdc76f
#
_entry.id   115a52f39d04e60b13f7e27315bdc76f
#
_cell.length_a   1.000
_cell.length_b   1.000
_cell.length_c   1.000
_cell.angle_alpha   90.00
_cell.angle_beta   90.00
_cell.angle_gamma   90.00
#
_symmetry.space_group_name_H-M   'P 1'
#
loop_
_entity.id
_entity.type
_entity.pdbx_description
1 polymer ?
#
loop_
_entity_poly.entity_id
_entity_poly.type
_entity_poly.pdbx_seq_one_letter_code
_entity_poly.pdbx_strand_id
1 'polypeptide(L)'
;MKNVLNLFCALSLMMSASAFSQQKDSVKVDVKAKKDTVNTAKPKDKKPEKIQPFEKVITSKAVSDEGIITVHKVEDKYYFEIPDKALKKEFLVVTRLTKAGAEMRMGTVGYAGDQISQNVISFEKGPNDKVFLRSISYVDYAKDSTSAMYKTVMRNNVNAIEQAFDIKAFGKEKNSTVIDVTDFINADNDVVSFDTRFKKGFRVGAFQKDKSFVNFVKSFHTNVEINTTKTYNRSAGEASPIPGAPKPEVSGNYTVEVNSSIILLPENKMQARYFDPRVGYFTVGYTDFDENPQGVERVSLVKRWRLEPKAKDLEKYKRGE
;
A
#
# COMPACT_ATOMS: atom_id res chain seq x y z
N MET A 1 -25.70 -65.02 7.93
CA MET A 1 -25.59 -65.48 6.53
C MET A 1 -24.57 -64.48 5.89
N LYS A 2 -23.43 -65.05 5.70
CA LYS A 2 -22.53 -64.96 4.50
C LYS A 2 -22.06 -63.57 4.14
N ASN A 3 -20.77 -63.24 4.43
CA ASN A 3 -19.59 -63.44 3.59
C ASN A 3 -19.52 -62.33 2.50
N VAL A 4 -18.48 -61.63 2.22
CA VAL A 4 -17.06 -61.94 1.86
C VAL A 4 -16.50 -60.54 1.50
N LEU A 5 -15.34 -60.09 1.54
CA LEU A 5 -13.98 -60.64 1.47
C LEU A 5 -12.98 -59.45 1.45
N ASN A 6 -11.90 -59.63 2.12
CA ASN A 6 -10.68 -58.82 2.09
C ASN A 6 -10.10 -58.68 0.68
N LEU A 7 -9.55 -57.50 0.35
CA LEU A 7 -8.42 -57.48 -0.57
C LEU A 7 -7.35 -56.46 -0.09
N PHE A 8 -6.31 -57.01 0.48
CA PHE A 8 -5.00 -56.36 0.65
C PHE A 8 -4.36 -56.18 -0.70
N CYS A 9 -3.84 -55.00 -0.96
CA CYS A 9 -2.79 -54.85 -1.95
C CYS A 9 -1.70 -53.93 -1.41
N ALA A 10 -0.62 -54.56 -0.99
CA ALA A 10 0.63 -53.94 -0.72
C ALA A 10 1.26 -53.47 -2.06
N LEU A 11 1.71 -52.24 -2.14
CA LEU A 11 2.54 -51.79 -3.26
C LEU A 11 3.88 -51.30 -2.73
N SER A 12 4.87 -52.03 -3.09
CA SER A 12 6.29 -51.95 -2.78
C SER A 12 6.93 -50.64 -3.26
N LEU A 13 7.80 -50.08 -2.41
CA LEU A 13 8.85 -49.12 -2.78
C LEU A 13 9.74 -49.67 -3.90
N MET A 14 9.87 -48.93 -5.00
CA MET A 14 11.03 -49.04 -5.87
C MET A 14 11.73 -47.68 -5.95
N MET A 15 12.88 -47.62 -5.27
CA MET A 15 13.92 -46.65 -5.55
C MET A 15 14.59 -47.00 -6.88
N SER A 16 14.55 -46.10 -7.84
CA SER A 16 15.44 -46.14 -9.01
C SER A 16 16.35 -44.91 -8.98
N ALA A 17 17.60 -45.20 -8.64
CA ALA A 17 18.72 -44.29 -8.85
C ALA A 17 19.02 -44.25 -10.35
N SER A 18 18.89 -43.11 -10.99
CA SER A 18 19.34 -42.90 -12.36
C SER A 18 20.67 -42.14 -12.35
N ALA A 19 21.69 -42.85 -12.75
CA ALA A 19 23.02 -42.29 -12.97
C ALA A 19 23.04 -41.36 -14.18
N PHE A 20 23.59 -40.17 -14.00
CA PHE A 20 23.88 -39.22 -15.08
C PHE A 20 25.07 -39.75 -15.92
N SER A 21 24.80 -40.15 -17.14
CA SER A 21 25.82 -40.35 -18.16
C SER A 21 25.86 -39.12 -19.07
N GLN A 22 26.99 -38.44 -19.08
CA GLN A 22 27.30 -37.39 -20.06
C GLN A 22 27.58 -38.03 -21.42
N GLN A 23 26.76 -37.73 -22.41
CA GLN A 23 27.11 -37.99 -23.80
C GLN A 23 27.15 -36.64 -24.53
N LYS A 24 28.36 -36.30 -25.01
CA LYS A 24 28.62 -35.19 -25.94
C LYS A 24 28.23 -35.66 -27.34
N ASP A 25 27.19 -35.06 -27.89
CA ASP A 25 27.03 -35.06 -29.35
C ASP A 25 26.84 -33.63 -29.84
N SER A 26 27.78 -33.23 -30.67
CA SER A 26 27.84 -31.96 -31.36
C SER A 26 26.96 -31.99 -32.61
N VAL A 27 25.81 -31.33 -32.58
CA VAL A 27 25.05 -31.02 -33.79
C VAL A 27 25.11 -29.51 -34.00
N LYS A 28 25.82 -29.08 -35.04
CA LYS A 28 25.79 -27.71 -35.55
C LYS A 28 24.46 -27.50 -36.27
N VAL A 29 23.61 -26.66 -35.70
CA VAL A 29 22.45 -26.09 -36.39
C VAL A 29 22.68 -24.60 -36.54
N ASP A 30 22.88 -24.16 -37.77
CA ASP A 30 22.92 -22.76 -38.15
C ASP A 30 21.49 -22.19 -38.04
N VAL A 31 21.23 -21.44 -36.94
CA VAL A 31 20.04 -20.63 -36.83
C VAL A 31 20.45 -19.16 -36.95
N LYS A 32 20.16 -18.55 -38.10
CA LYS A 32 20.19 -17.12 -38.28
C LYS A 32 19.15 -16.48 -37.32
N ALA A 33 19.57 -16.06 -36.13
CA ALA A 33 18.77 -15.27 -35.24
C ALA A 33 18.72 -13.82 -35.73
N LYS A 34 17.53 -13.35 -36.12
CA LYS A 34 17.24 -11.93 -36.21
C LYS A 34 17.46 -11.32 -34.83
N LYS A 35 18.39 -10.38 -34.74
CA LYS A 35 18.56 -9.52 -33.58
C LYS A 35 17.41 -8.53 -33.54
N ASP A 36 16.36 -8.83 -32.80
CA ASP A 36 15.45 -7.80 -32.30
C ASP A 36 16.15 -7.12 -31.12
N THR A 37 16.68 -5.95 -31.36
CA THR A 37 17.28 -5.07 -30.35
C THR A 37 16.16 -4.54 -29.48
N VAL A 38 15.82 -5.25 -28.41
CA VAL A 38 15.07 -4.66 -27.30
C VAL A 38 16.02 -3.70 -26.58
N ASN A 39 15.79 -2.44 -26.81
CA ASN A 39 16.54 -1.33 -26.20
C ASN A 39 16.08 -1.20 -24.74
N THR A 40 16.58 -2.08 -23.86
CA THR A 40 16.48 -1.91 -22.41
C THR A 40 17.40 -0.78 -22.02
N ALA A 41 16.89 0.43 -21.99
CA ALA A 41 17.57 1.56 -21.38
C ALA A 41 17.84 1.20 -19.90
N LYS A 42 19.12 0.93 -19.57
CA LYS A 42 19.57 0.83 -18.17
C LYS A 42 19.10 2.09 -17.41
N PRO A 43 18.52 1.94 -16.21
CA PRO A 43 18.29 3.08 -15.35
C PRO A 43 19.62 3.81 -15.16
N LYS A 44 19.70 5.07 -15.58
CA LYS A 44 20.83 5.92 -15.24
C LYS A 44 20.82 6.05 -13.72
N ASP A 45 21.85 5.53 -13.05
CA ASP A 45 22.14 5.82 -11.65
C ASP A 45 22.23 7.33 -11.48
N LYS A 46 21.15 7.96 -11.02
CA LYS A 46 21.21 9.37 -10.63
C LYS A 46 22.10 9.43 -9.40
N LYS A 47 23.24 10.13 -9.51
CA LYS A 47 24.04 10.50 -8.33
C LYS A 47 23.11 11.11 -7.30
N PRO A 48 23.24 10.76 -6.00
CA PRO A 48 22.43 11.38 -4.96
C PRO A 48 22.60 12.89 -5.04
N GLU A 49 21.48 13.60 -5.16
CA GLU A 49 21.50 15.06 -5.14
C GLU A 49 21.96 15.51 -3.75
N LYS A 50 22.96 16.39 -3.69
CA LYS A 50 23.44 16.97 -2.44
C LYS A 50 22.30 17.68 -1.72
N ILE A 51 22.15 17.44 -0.41
CA ILE A 51 21.22 18.20 0.46
C ILE A 51 21.53 19.69 0.29
N GLN A 52 20.50 20.47 0.01
CA GLN A 52 20.61 21.91 -0.25
C GLN A 52 20.12 22.73 0.95
N PRO A 53 20.53 24.00 1.08
CA PRO A 53 19.91 24.93 2.01
C PRO A 53 18.39 25.00 1.79
N PHE A 54 17.61 25.15 2.87
CA PHE A 54 16.16 25.19 2.83
C PHE A 54 15.61 26.19 1.80
N GLU A 55 16.15 27.41 1.78
CA GLU A 55 15.70 28.50 0.93
C GLU A 55 15.95 28.25 -0.57
N LYS A 56 16.84 27.31 -0.90
CA LYS A 56 17.08 26.89 -2.29
C LYS A 56 16.05 25.87 -2.78
N VAL A 57 15.49 25.08 -1.86
CA VAL A 57 14.46 24.09 -2.17
C VAL A 57 13.08 24.72 -2.04
N ILE A 58 12.82 25.35 -0.90
CA ILE A 58 11.57 26.05 -0.61
C ILE A 58 11.82 27.54 -0.82
N THR A 59 11.65 27.97 -2.06
CA THR A 59 11.92 29.34 -2.48
C THR A 59 10.84 30.31 -2.00
N SER A 60 11.07 31.62 -2.14
CA SER A 60 10.07 32.65 -1.81
C SER A 60 8.78 32.57 -2.62
N LYS A 61 8.75 31.79 -3.70
CA LYS A 61 7.55 31.52 -4.51
C LYS A 61 6.71 30.37 -3.94
N ALA A 62 7.18 29.69 -2.89
CA ALA A 62 6.46 28.56 -2.31
C ALA A 62 5.13 29.00 -1.70
N VAL A 63 4.09 28.27 -2.01
CA VAL A 63 2.82 28.30 -1.25
C VAL A 63 2.88 27.17 -0.24
N SER A 64 2.90 27.53 1.03
CA SER A 64 3.04 26.58 2.14
C SER A 64 1.73 26.43 2.90
N ASP A 65 1.40 25.20 3.26
CA ASP A 65 0.21 24.85 4.04
C ASP A 65 0.68 24.06 5.28
N GLU A 66 0.53 24.66 6.44
CA GLU A 66 1.03 24.14 7.70
C GLU A 66 0.07 23.11 8.32
N GLY A 67 0.63 22.06 8.92
CA GLY A 67 -0.16 21.03 9.59
C GLY A 67 0.73 19.96 10.23
N ILE A 68 0.23 18.71 10.30
CA ILE A 68 1.01 17.59 10.85
C ILE A 68 2.29 17.33 10.03
N ILE A 69 2.22 17.55 8.74
CA ILE A 69 3.32 17.60 7.78
C ILE A 69 3.10 18.89 7.00
N THR A 70 4.07 19.78 6.98
CA THR A 70 3.92 21.00 6.19
C THR A 70 4.08 20.66 4.71
N VAL A 71 3.12 21.10 3.90
CA VAL A 71 3.13 20.92 2.44
C VAL A 71 3.58 22.20 1.78
N HIS A 72 4.60 22.13 0.94
CA HIS A 72 5.06 23.26 0.14
C HIS A 72 4.81 22.96 -1.34
N LYS A 73 4.14 23.87 -2.02
CA LYS A 73 4.05 23.87 -3.48
C LYS A 73 5.00 24.91 -4.04
N VAL A 74 5.97 24.47 -4.81
CA VAL A 74 6.94 25.32 -5.50
C VAL A 74 6.82 25.05 -7.00
N GLU A 75 6.19 25.97 -7.72
CA GLU A 75 5.82 25.79 -9.14
C GLU A 75 4.96 24.51 -9.31
N ASP A 76 5.43 23.50 -10.05
CA ASP A 76 4.74 22.24 -10.27
C ASP A 76 5.16 21.12 -9.30
N LYS A 77 5.99 21.43 -8.29
CA LYS A 77 6.51 20.47 -7.34
C LYS A 77 5.82 20.57 -5.98
N TYR A 78 5.64 19.42 -5.37
CA TYR A 78 5.13 19.28 -4.01
C TYR A 78 6.20 18.69 -3.10
N TYR A 79 6.44 19.35 -1.98
CA TYR A 79 7.39 18.93 -0.97
C TYR A 79 6.65 18.68 0.35
N PHE A 80 7.04 17.63 1.05
CA PHE A 80 6.65 17.40 2.43
C PHE A 80 7.81 17.79 3.33
N GLU A 81 7.57 18.73 4.23
CA GLU A 81 8.42 19.01 5.37
C GLU A 81 7.87 18.21 6.57
N ILE A 82 8.54 17.10 6.89
CA ILE A 82 8.14 16.17 7.92
C ILE A 82 8.86 16.52 9.21
N PRO A 83 8.15 16.97 10.26
CA PRO A 83 8.75 17.21 11.56
C PRO A 83 9.33 15.92 12.14
N ASP A 84 10.47 16.01 12.86
CA ASP A 84 11.10 14.83 13.47
C ASP A 84 10.15 14.09 14.43
N LYS A 85 9.25 14.81 15.10
CA LYS A 85 8.17 14.22 15.94
C LYS A 85 7.15 13.38 15.17
N ALA A 86 7.01 13.58 13.85
CA ALA A 86 6.11 12.82 12.99
C ALA A 86 6.79 11.59 12.38
N LEU A 87 8.13 11.51 12.43
CA LEU A 87 8.87 10.32 12.01
C LEU A 87 8.53 9.15 12.92
N LYS A 88 8.44 7.94 12.34
CA LYS A 88 8.06 6.67 13.00
C LYS A 88 6.65 6.67 13.60
N LYS A 89 5.86 7.74 13.41
CA LYS A 89 4.43 7.69 13.71
C LYS A 89 3.69 6.94 12.61
N GLU A 90 2.59 6.33 12.99
CA GLU A 90 1.73 5.59 12.09
C GLU A 90 0.65 6.52 11.51
N PHE A 91 0.50 6.47 10.20
CA PHE A 91 -0.52 7.20 9.47
C PHE A 91 -1.42 6.22 8.73
N LEU A 92 -2.72 6.37 8.87
CA LEU A 92 -3.70 5.67 8.06
C LEU A 92 -3.88 6.43 6.74
N VAL A 93 -3.62 5.77 5.62
CA VAL A 93 -3.94 6.30 4.30
C VAL A 93 -5.21 5.67 3.80
N VAL A 94 -6.21 6.48 3.51
CA VAL A 94 -7.47 6.03 2.92
C VAL A 94 -7.68 6.76 1.61
N THR A 95 -7.72 6.00 0.52
CA THR A 95 -7.98 6.56 -0.81
C THR A 95 -9.39 6.25 -1.26
N ARG A 96 -10.10 7.29 -1.68
CA ARG A 96 -11.49 7.23 -2.16
C ARG A 96 -11.64 7.87 -3.53
N LEU A 97 -12.62 7.39 -4.28
CA LEU A 97 -13.09 8.07 -5.48
C LEU A 97 -13.80 9.37 -5.07
N THR A 98 -13.36 10.51 -5.54
CA THR A 98 -14.12 11.77 -5.46
C THR A 98 -14.99 11.94 -6.69
N LYS A 99 -14.49 11.48 -7.86
CA LYS A 99 -15.29 11.31 -9.07
C LYS A 99 -14.93 9.99 -9.73
N ALA A 100 -15.93 9.18 -9.99
CA ALA A 100 -15.78 7.93 -10.72
C ALA A 100 -15.68 8.17 -12.22
N GLY A 101 -14.94 7.34 -12.92
CA GLY A 101 -14.89 7.34 -14.39
C GLY A 101 -16.26 7.00 -15.00
N ALA A 102 -16.54 7.59 -16.15
CA ALA A 102 -17.73 7.20 -16.92
C ALA A 102 -17.68 5.68 -17.22
N GLU A 103 -18.82 5.01 -17.08
CA GLU A 103 -18.96 3.56 -17.29
C GLU A 103 -18.12 2.66 -16.37
N MET A 104 -17.55 3.22 -15.29
CA MET A 104 -16.74 2.45 -14.33
C MET A 104 -17.60 1.68 -13.31
N ARG A 105 -18.91 1.89 -13.30
CA ARG A 105 -19.82 1.30 -12.32
C ARG A 105 -19.91 -0.21 -12.47
N MET A 106 -19.84 -0.92 -11.33
CA MET A 106 -19.95 -2.36 -11.29
C MET A 106 -20.81 -2.78 -10.07
N GLY A 107 -22.09 -2.99 -10.34
CA GLY A 107 -23.07 -3.27 -9.27
C GLY A 107 -23.16 -2.12 -8.27
N THR A 108 -22.77 -2.39 -7.03
CA THR A 108 -22.84 -1.42 -5.93
C THR A 108 -21.57 -0.61 -5.73
N VAL A 109 -20.55 -0.75 -6.61
CA VAL A 109 -19.25 -0.09 -6.51
C VAL A 109 -18.94 0.73 -7.76
N GLY A 110 -18.02 1.67 -7.65
CA GLY A 110 -17.65 2.60 -8.73
C GLY A 110 -18.35 3.95 -8.61
N TYR A 111 -18.71 4.37 -7.40
CA TYR A 111 -19.34 5.63 -7.10
C TYR A 111 -18.40 6.59 -6.37
N ALA A 112 -18.70 7.88 -6.41
CA ALA A 112 -18.03 8.86 -5.57
C ALA A 112 -18.26 8.50 -4.09
N GLY A 113 -17.18 8.55 -3.30
CA GLY A 113 -17.14 8.11 -1.90
C GLY A 113 -16.60 6.71 -1.67
N ASP A 114 -16.59 5.86 -2.71
CA ASP A 114 -16.08 4.48 -2.57
C ASP A 114 -14.60 4.46 -2.21
N GLN A 115 -14.28 3.67 -1.20
CA GLN A 115 -12.92 3.42 -0.78
C GLN A 115 -12.26 2.42 -1.74
N ILE A 116 -11.13 2.81 -2.31
CA ILE A 116 -10.39 2.02 -3.31
C ILE A 116 -9.02 1.55 -2.85
N SER A 117 -8.52 2.08 -1.72
CA SER A 117 -7.32 1.62 -1.05
C SER A 117 -7.32 2.01 0.42
N GLN A 118 -6.62 1.21 1.24
CA GLN A 118 -6.35 1.53 2.64
C GLN A 118 -5.02 0.92 3.06
N ASN A 119 -4.14 1.74 3.61
CA ASN A 119 -2.82 1.32 4.09
C ASN A 119 -2.50 2.01 5.42
N VAL A 120 -1.65 1.39 6.23
CA VAL A 120 -0.97 2.09 7.33
C VAL A 120 0.47 2.28 6.92
N ILE A 121 0.96 3.51 7.04
CA ILE A 121 2.32 3.86 6.66
C ILE A 121 3.06 4.54 7.79
N SER A 122 4.39 4.55 7.70
CA SER A 122 5.25 5.40 8.52
C SER A 122 6.40 5.98 7.69
N PHE A 123 6.90 7.14 8.11
CA PHE A 123 8.09 7.76 7.55
C PHE A 123 9.27 7.51 8.49
N GLU A 124 10.38 6.99 7.94
CA GLU A 124 11.59 6.67 8.71
C GLU A 124 12.83 7.22 8.02
N LYS A 125 13.78 7.74 8.80
CA LYS A 125 15.11 8.08 8.26
C LYS A 125 15.83 6.79 7.91
N GLY A 126 16.27 6.69 6.67
CA GLY A 126 17.08 5.59 6.13
C GLY A 126 18.54 5.97 5.96
N PRO A 127 19.39 5.02 5.52
CA PRO A 127 20.76 5.31 5.14
C PRO A 127 20.83 6.21 3.89
N ASN A 128 22.00 6.79 3.64
CA ASN A 128 22.30 7.59 2.43
C ASN A 128 21.35 8.77 2.23
N ASP A 129 21.08 9.53 3.29
CA ASP A 129 20.25 10.73 3.26
C ASP A 129 18.87 10.51 2.61
N LYS A 130 18.20 9.40 3.00
CA LYS A 130 16.87 9.07 2.51
C LYS A 130 15.85 9.04 3.63
N VAL A 131 14.61 9.29 3.25
CA VAL A 131 13.42 8.97 4.05
C VAL A 131 12.68 7.83 3.37
N PHE A 132 12.45 6.76 4.11
CA PHE A 132 11.65 5.63 3.66
C PHE A 132 10.20 5.81 4.08
N LEU A 133 9.30 5.57 3.15
CA LEU A 133 7.89 5.35 3.42
C LEU A 133 7.68 3.84 3.51
N ARG A 134 7.32 3.37 4.71
CA ARG A 134 7.03 1.96 4.95
C ARG A 134 5.55 1.70 5.04
N SER A 135 5.13 0.60 4.47
CA SER A 135 3.79 0.03 4.70
C SER A 135 3.84 -0.86 5.94
N ILE A 136 2.95 -0.62 6.89
CA ILE A 136 2.89 -1.34 8.17
C ILE A 136 1.80 -2.41 8.07
N SER A 137 2.17 -3.66 8.30
CA SER A 137 1.23 -4.78 8.35
C SER A 137 0.90 -5.15 9.79
N TYR A 138 -0.40 -5.35 10.07
CA TYR A 138 -0.91 -5.84 11.35
C TYR A 138 -1.54 -7.24 11.21
N VAL A 139 -1.22 -7.96 10.15
CA VAL A 139 -1.78 -9.31 9.93
C VAL A 139 -1.30 -10.26 11.02
N ASP A 140 0.00 -10.22 11.31
CA ASP A 140 0.64 -11.00 12.37
C ASP A 140 1.04 -10.06 13.50
N TYR A 141 0.57 -10.33 14.68
CA TYR A 141 0.72 -9.43 15.82
C TYR A 141 1.19 -10.18 17.05
N ALA A 142 2.12 -9.58 17.77
CA ALA A 142 2.53 -9.98 19.11
C ALA A 142 2.60 -8.70 19.96
N LYS A 143 1.95 -8.71 21.11
CA LYS A 143 1.77 -7.53 21.95
C LYS A 143 2.95 -7.29 22.88
N ASP A 144 3.48 -8.35 23.47
CA ASP A 144 4.55 -8.27 24.46
C ASP A 144 5.91 -8.15 23.77
N SER A 145 6.42 -6.92 23.68
CA SER A 145 7.73 -6.63 23.07
C SER A 145 8.93 -7.31 23.78
N THR A 146 8.74 -7.85 24.99
CA THR A 146 9.77 -8.55 25.73
C THR A 146 9.78 -10.04 25.41
N SER A 147 8.69 -10.58 24.89
CA SER A 147 8.52 -12.00 24.60
C SER A 147 9.45 -12.50 23.48
N ALA A 148 9.78 -13.79 23.52
CA ALA A 148 10.52 -14.45 22.45
C ALA A 148 9.68 -14.50 21.16
N MET A 149 8.35 -14.62 21.30
CA MET A 149 7.43 -14.67 20.19
C MET A 149 7.37 -13.33 19.45
N TYR A 150 7.33 -12.19 20.17
CA TYR A 150 7.44 -10.88 19.55
C TYR A 150 8.70 -10.75 18.68
N LYS A 151 9.86 -11.17 19.22
CA LYS A 151 11.12 -11.14 18.48
C LYS A 151 11.05 -12.02 17.21
N THR A 152 10.36 -13.15 17.29
CA THR A 152 10.16 -14.08 16.17
C THR A 152 9.25 -13.45 15.11
N VAL A 153 8.11 -12.88 15.51
CA VAL A 153 7.19 -12.18 14.59
C VAL A 153 7.92 -11.02 13.90
N MET A 154 8.63 -10.19 14.65
CA MET A 154 9.36 -9.05 14.08
C MET A 154 10.51 -9.46 13.16
N ARG A 155 11.15 -10.62 13.40
CA ARG A 155 12.21 -11.15 12.54
C ARG A 155 11.67 -11.67 11.21
N ASN A 156 10.46 -12.25 11.22
CA ASN A 156 9.86 -12.87 10.05
C ASN A 156 8.98 -11.90 9.24
N ASN A 157 8.62 -10.76 9.80
CA ASN A 157 7.72 -9.78 9.19
C ASN A 157 8.42 -8.43 9.01
N VAL A 158 9.10 -8.26 7.88
CA VAL A 158 9.73 -6.98 7.53
C VAL A 158 8.72 -6.12 6.78
N ASN A 159 8.40 -4.96 7.33
CA ASN A 159 7.51 -3.99 6.68
C ASN A 159 8.12 -3.50 5.36
N ALA A 160 7.32 -3.54 4.29
CA ALA A 160 7.75 -3.16 2.96
C ALA A 160 8.17 -1.68 2.90
N ILE A 161 9.20 -1.38 2.13
CA ILE A 161 9.55 -0.01 1.74
C ILE A 161 8.81 0.28 0.44
N GLU A 162 7.76 1.09 0.52
CA GLU A 162 6.96 1.48 -0.65
C GLU A 162 7.66 2.53 -1.50
N GLN A 163 8.40 3.43 -0.84
CA GLN A 163 9.13 4.51 -1.51
C GLN A 163 10.36 4.92 -0.69
N ALA A 164 11.42 5.28 -1.40
CA ALA A 164 12.61 5.92 -0.84
C ALA A 164 12.75 7.32 -1.43
N PHE A 165 12.64 8.33 -0.59
CA PHE A 165 12.79 9.74 -0.97
C PHE A 165 14.18 10.23 -0.63
N ASP A 166 14.81 10.98 -1.53
CA ASP A 166 16.02 11.73 -1.21
C ASP A 166 15.68 12.93 -0.32
N ILE A 167 16.45 13.16 0.73
CA ILE A 167 16.34 14.38 1.53
C ILE A 167 16.83 15.55 0.68
N LYS A 168 15.97 16.52 0.42
CA LYS A 168 16.29 17.70 -0.38
C LYS A 168 16.87 18.82 0.48
N ALA A 169 16.32 19.00 1.69
CA ALA A 169 16.78 19.98 2.67
C ALA A 169 16.38 19.54 4.09
N PHE A 170 16.94 20.18 5.08
CA PHE A 170 16.41 20.20 6.44
C PHE A 170 15.64 21.50 6.67
N GLY A 171 14.61 21.47 7.51
CA GLY A 171 13.87 22.66 7.88
C GLY A 171 14.77 23.72 8.55
N LYS A 172 14.30 24.96 8.62
CA LYS A 172 15.09 26.10 9.13
C LYS A 172 15.68 25.85 10.53
N GLU A 173 14.91 25.20 11.40
CA GLU A 173 15.35 24.85 12.76
C GLU A 173 16.04 23.48 12.85
N LYS A 174 16.26 22.82 11.71
CA LYS A 174 16.83 21.46 11.61
C LYS A 174 16.07 20.37 12.41
N ASN A 175 14.81 20.62 12.75
CA ASN A 175 13.90 19.73 13.44
C ASN A 175 12.88 19.06 12.50
N SER A 176 13.09 19.18 11.21
CA SER A 176 12.26 18.62 10.14
C SER A 176 13.10 18.25 8.92
N THR A 177 12.52 17.40 8.08
CA THR A 177 13.16 16.88 6.86
C THR A 177 12.25 17.13 5.66
N VAL A 178 12.83 17.73 4.61
CA VAL A 178 12.12 18.06 3.36
C VAL A 178 12.39 17.02 2.29
N ILE A 179 11.34 16.45 1.72
CA ILE A 179 11.37 15.48 0.63
C ILE A 179 10.50 15.93 -0.54
N ASP A 180 10.88 15.61 -1.77
CA ASP A 180 10.06 15.82 -2.98
C ASP A 180 9.12 14.63 -3.15
N VAL A 181 7.82 14.86 -3.07
CA VAL A 181 6.78 13.83 -3.19
C VAL A 181 6.00 13.90 -4.50
N THR A 182 6.39 14.79 -5.41
CA THR A 182 5.66 15.10 -6.64
C THR A 182 5.38 13.85 -7.48
N ASP A 183 6.43 13.12 -7.83
CA ASP A 183 6.29 11.91 -8.63
C ASP A 183 5.52 10.82 -7.89
N PHE A 184 5.70 10.68 -6.57
CA PHE A 184 5.02 9.68 -5.77
C PHE A 184 3.50 9.91 -5.73
N ILE A 185 3.05 11.12 -5.46
CA ILE A 185 1.61 11.42 -5.36
C ILE A 185 0.91 11.37 -6.71
N ASN A 186 1.64 11.67 -7.80
CA ASN A 186 1.09 11.62 -9.15
C ASN A 186 1.17 10.23 -9.79
N ALA A 187 2.00 9.31 -9.27
CA ALA A 187 2.15 7.97 -9.82
C ALA A 187 0.98 7.05 -9.45
N ASP A 188 0.91 5.91 -10.15
CA ASP A 188 0.07 4.78 -9.78
C ASP A 188 0.84 3.88 -8.81
N ASN A 189 0.52 3.95 -7.54
CA ASN A 189 1.07 3.11 -6.48
C ASN A 189 -0.02 2.69 -5.49
N ASP A 190 0.23 1.63 -4.74
CA ASP A 190 -0.79 1.04 -3.88
C ASP A 190 -1.11 1.87 -2.63
N VAL A 191 -0.34 2.95 -2.35
CA VAL A 191 -0.56 3.84 -1.20
C VAL A 191 -1.58 4.93 -1.50
N VAL A 192 -1.44 5.62 -2.64
CA VAL A 192 -2.26 6.80 -2.99
C VAL A 192 -3.03 6.61 -4.30
N SER A 193 -3.36 5.37 -4.65
CA SER A 193 -4.12 5.01 -5.83
C SER A 193 -4.99 3.76 -5.58
N PHE A 194 -5.42 3.09 -6.62
CA PHE A 194 -6.16 1.83 -6.51
C PHE A 194 -5.27 0.72 -5.94
N ASP A 195 -5.78 -0.05 -4.99
CA ASP A 195 -5.15 -1.32 -4.64
C ASP A 195 -5.34 -2.37 -5.76
N THR A 196 -4.53 -3.42 -5.72
CA THR A 196 -4.53 -4.47 -6.73
C THR A 196 -5.89 -5.13 -6.91
N ARG A 197 -6.67 -5.29 -5.83
CA ARG A 197 -8.02 -5.91 -5.87
C ARG A 197 -9.00 -5.03 -6.65
N PHE A 198 -9.00 -3.72 -6.38
CA PHE A 198 -9.88 -2.78 -7.06
C PHE A 198 -9.43 -2.56 -8.52
N LYS A 199 -8.11 -2.53 -8.80
CA LYS A 199 -7.61 -2.52 -10.18
C LYS A 199 -8.18 -3.69 -10.98
N LYS A 200 -8.11 -4.90 -10.45
CA LYS A 200 -8.67 -6.10 -11.08
C LYS A 200 -10.19 -5.99 -11.24
N GLY A 201 -10.89 -5.61 -10.18
CA GLY A 201 -12.35 -5.48 -10.17
C GLY A 201 -12.87 -4.49 -11.21
N PHE A 202 -12.30 -3.29 -11.27
CA PHE A 202 -12.70 -2.26 -12.23
C PHE A 202 -12.06 -2.38 -13.61
N ARG A 203 -11.27 -3.42 -13.85
CA ARG A 203 -10.50 -3.60 -15.10
C ARG A 203 -9.63 -2.38 -15.40
N VAL A 204 -8.97 -1.84 -14.38
CA VAL A 204 -8.03 -0.74 -14.51
C VAL A 204 -6.74 -1.28 -15.10
N GLY A 205 -6.34 -0.78 -16.25
CA GLY A 205 -5.12 -1.17 -16.96
C GLY A 205 -3.95 -0.22 -16.68
N ALA A 206 -3.13 0.02 -17.69
CA ALA A 206 -1.92 0.81 -17.56
C ALA A 206 -2.22 2.29 -17.25
N PHE A 207 -1.49 2.82 -16.30
CA PHE A 207 -1.53 4.22 -15.89
C PHE A 207 -1.00 5.14 -17.02
N GLN A 208 -1.69 6.26 -17.27
CA GLN A 208 -1.34 7.25 -18.28
C GLN A 208 -0.80 8.52 -17.58
N LYS A 209 0.51 8.61 -17.44
CA LYS A 209 1.16 9.70 -16.70
C LYS A 209 0.90 11.06 -17.35
N ASP A 210 0.88 11.12 -18.68
CA ASP A 210 0.65 12.32 -19.49
C ASP A 210 -0.78 12.91 -19.38
N LYS A 211 -1.72 12.09 -18.86
CA LYS A 211 -3.13 12.45 -18.66
C LYS A 211 -3.52 12.47 -17.18
N SER A 212 -2.53 12.57 -16.30
CA SER A 212 -2.74 12.49 -14.85
C SER A 212 -2.00 13.63 -14.18
N PHE A 213 -2.64 14.25 -13.18
CA PHE A 213 -2.09 15.41 -12.50
C PHE A 213 -2.63 15.58 -11.08
N VAL A 214 -1.91 16.35 -10.28
CA VAL A 214 -2.30 16.71 -8.92
C VAL A 214 -3.23 17.91 -8.95
N ASN A 215 -4.44 17.79 -8.40
CA ASN A 215 -5.38 18.89 -8.29
C ASN A 215 -5.02 19.81 -7.13
N PHE A 216 -4.81 19.23 -5.95
CA PHE A 216 -4.31 19.94 -4.77
C PHE A 216 -3.72 18.98 -3.75
N VAL A 217 -2.87 19.54 -2.87
CA VAL A 217 -2.43 18.90 -1.63
C VAL A 217 -2.64 19.91 -0.52
N LYS A 218 -3.31 19.52 0.55
CA LYS A 218 -3.59 20.37 1.72
C LYS A 218 -3.20 19.67 3.00
N SER A 219 -2.70 20.45 3.95
CA SER A 219 -2.33 19.97 5.27
C SER A 219 -3.25 20.50 6.35
N PHE A 220 -3.46 19.67 7.37
CA PHE A 220 -4.26 19.98 8.56
C PHE A 220 -3.53 19.46 9.79
N HIS A 221 -4.05 19.79 10.98
CA HIS A 221 -3.39 19.43 12.25
C HIS A 221 -3.17 17.93 12.45
N THR A 222 -4.03 17.09 11.85
CA THR A 222 -3.99 15.63 12.02
C THR A 222 -3.95 14.84 10.71
N ASN A 223 -4.05 15.50 9.56
CA ASN A 223 -4.09 14.83 8.27
C ASN A 223 -3.55 15.68 7.13
N VAL A 224 -3.14 15.01 6.06
CA VAL A 224 -2.83 15.60 4.75
C VAL A 224 -3.81 15.03 3.73
N GLU A 225 -4.41 15.91 2.92
CA GLU A 225 -5.33 15.55 1.84
C GLU A 225 -4.65 15.73 0.49
N ILE A 226 -4.63 14.68 -0.30
CA ILE A 226 -4.04 14.65 -1.65
C ILE A 226 -5.15 14.34 -2.63
N ASN A 227 -5.49 15.29 -3.49
CA ASN A 227 -6.47 15.07 -4.54
C ASN A 227 -5.79 15.05 -5.90
N THR A 228 -6.03 14.00 -6.69
CA THR A 228 -5.41 13.80 -8.00
C THR A 228 -6.43 13.35 -9.02
N THR A 229 -6.21 13.76 -10.28
CA THR A 229 -6.87 13.19 -11.45
C THR A 229 -5.95 12.14 -12.05
N LYS A 230 -6.45 10.91 -12.17
CA LYS A 230 -5.67 9.78 -12.69
C LYS A 230 -6.38 9.14 -13.86
N THR A 231 -5.63 8.88 -14.93
CA THR A 231 -6.14 8.24 -16.15
C THR A 231 -5.45 6.90 -16.35
N TYR A 232 -6.26 5.91 -16.69
CA TYR A 232 -5.81 4.54 -16.94
C TYR A 232 -6.41 4.02 -18.23
N ASN A 233 -5.71 3.15 -18.93
CA ASN A 233 -6.33 2.35 -19.98
C ASN A 233 -7.35 1.38 -19.35
N ARG A 234 -8.37 1.02 -20.10
CA ARG A 234 -9.21 -0.12 -19.74
C ARG A 234 -8.41 -1.40 -19.97
N SER A 235 -8.40 -2.29 -18.98
CA SER A 235 -7.83 -3.62 -19.14
C SER A 235 -8.81 -4.51 -19.91
N ALA A 236 -8.29 -5.38 -20.76
CA ALA A 236 -9.08 -6.46 -21.33
C ALA A 236 -9.68 -7.32 -20.21
N GLY A 237 -10.91 -7.79 -20.37
CA GLY A 237 -11.48 -8.80 -19.49
C GLY A 237 -10.70 -10.11 -19.55
N GLU A 238 -10.96 -11.02 -18.62
CA GLU A 238 -10.40 -12.37 -18.71
C GLU A 238 -10.88 -13.03 -20.01
N ALA A 239 -9.96 -13.72 -20.70
CA ALA A 239 -10.31 -14.49 -21.89
C ALA A 239 -11.36 -15.54 -21.53
N SER A 240 -12.36 -15.71 -22.39
CA SER A 240 -13.34 -16.78 -22.22
C SER A 240 -12.62 -18.14 -22.18
N PRO A 241 -12.99 -19.03 -21.25
CA PRO A 241 -12.46 -20.39 -21.26
C PRO A 241 -12.93 -21.23 -22.45
N ILE A 242 -13.87 -20.71 -23.27
CA ILE A 242 -14.42 -21.41 -24.44
C ILE A 242 -13.42 -21.28 -25.61
N PRO A 243 -12.91 -22.41 -26.17
CA PRO A 243 -12.04 -22.36 -27.32
C PRO A 243 -12.72 -21.65 -28.50
N GLY A 244 -11.99 -20.71 -29.13
CA GLY A 244 -12.51 -19.95 -30.29
C GLY A 244 -13.37 -18.73 -29.93
N ALA A 245 -13.62 -18.47 -28.66
CA ALA A 245 -14.30 -17.22 -28.27
C ALA A 245 -13.43 -16.00 -28.61
N PRO A 246 -14.05 -14.87 -29.03
CA PRO A 246 -13.34 -13.64 -29.28
C PRO A 246 -12.54 -13.20 -28.06
N LYS A 247 -11.29 -12.77 -28.27
CA LYS A 247 -10.50 -12.16 -27.19
C LYS A 247 -11.16 -10.85 -26.80
N PRO A 248 -11.28 -10.55 -25.49
CA PRO A 248 -11.79 -9.28 -25.05
C PRO A 248 -10.91 -8.15 -25.59
N GLU A 249 -11.53 -7.17 -26.23
CA GLU A 249 -10.81 -6.00 -26.73
C GLU A 249 -10.57 -4.99 -25.62
N VAL A 250 -9.39 -4.38 -25.63
CA VAL A 250 -9.05 -3.24 -24.80
C VAL A 250 -9.46 -1.99 -25.55
N SER A 251 -10.40 -1.22 -25.04
CA SER A 251 -10.80 0.05 -25.67
C SER A 251 -11.01 1.15 -24.64
N GLY A 252 -10.50 2.35 -24.97
CA GLY A 252 -10.73 3.57 -24.21
C GLY A 252 -9.88 3.71 -22.94
N ASN A 253 -10.22 4.76 -22.20
CA ASN A 253 -9.58 5.13 -20.96
C ASN A 253 -10.62 5.32 -19.85
N TYR A 254 -10.19 5.12 -18.61
CA TYR A 254 -10.86 5.64 -17.41
C TYR A 254 -10.11 6.85 -16.91
N THR A 255 -10.83 7.94 -16.63
CA THR A 255 -10.31 9.06 -15.85
C THR A 255 -11.13 9.16 -14.59
N VAL A 256 -10.45 9.21 -13.45
CA VAL A 256 -11.04 9.30 -12.12
C VAL A 256 -10.40 10.44 -11.35
N GLU A 257 -11.16 11.03 -10.43
CA GLU A 257 -10.55 11.85 -9.37
C GLU A 257 -10.53 11.03 -8.09
N VAL A 258 -9.38 11.01 -7.45
CA VAL A 258 -9.17 10.28 -6.19
C VAL A 258 -8.67 11.23 -5.12
N ASN A 259 -9.09 10.99 -3.88
CA ASN A 259 -8.59 11.69 -2.72
C ASN A 259 -7.96 10.69 -1.77
N SER A 260 -6.71 10.91 -1.42
CA SER A 260 -5.98 10.13 -0.42
C SER A 260 -5.81 10.98 0.84
N SER A 261 -6.42 10.54 1.92
CA SER A 261 -6.30 11.16 3.23
C SER A 261 -5.21 10.43 4.02
N ILE A 262 -4.11 11.12 4.34
CA ILE A 262 -3.03 10.61 5.20
C ILE A 262 -3.32 11.11 6.61
N ILE A 263 -3.82 10.25 7.48
CA ILE A 263 -4.37 10.59 8.80
C ILE A 263 -3.45 10.06 9.89
N LEU A 264 -2.97 10.95 10.78
CA LEU A 264 -2.20 10.54 11.95
C LEU A 264 -3.04 9.63 12.85
N LEU A 265 -2.56 8.42 13.12
CA LEU A 265 -3.20 7.54 14.07
C LEU A 265 -2.96 8.01 15.52
N PRO A 266 -3.98 7.95 16.38
CA PRO A 266 -3.85 8.40 17.76
C PRO A 266 -2.94 7.49 18.56
N GLU A 267 -2.10 8.08 19.43
CA GLU A 267 -1.25 7.33 20.36
C GLU A 267 -2.09 6.57 21.39
N ASN A 268 -3.12 7.23 21.92
CA ASN A 268 -4.08 6.59 22.82
C ASN A 268 -5.09 5.79 22.01
N LYS A 269 -4.87 4.49 21.94
CA LYS A 269 -5.71 3.56 21.18
C LYS A 269 -7.06 3.37 21.88
N MET A 270 -8.11 3.21 21.09
CA MET A 270 -9.43 2.84 21.57
C MET A 270 -9.39 1.45 22.18
N GLN A 271 -10.09 1.24 23.30
CA GLN A 271 -10.20 -0.09 23.89
C GLN A 271 -10.81 -1.06 22.89
N ALA A 272 -10.13 -2.19 22.66
CA ALA A 272 -10.59 -3.24 21.80
C ALA A 272 -11.92 -3.84 22.27
N ARG A 273 -12.80 -4.18 21.33
CA ARG A 273 -14.01 -4.95 21.61
C ARG A 273 -13.99 -6.19 20.75
N TYR A 274 -13.96 -7.33 21.39
CA TYR A 274 -13.96 -8.62 20.71
C TYR A 274 -15.32 -8.89 20.08
N PHE A 275 -15.26 -9.61 18.96
CA PHE A 275 -16.46 -10.05 18.24
C PHE A 275 -17.23 -11.10 19.06
N ASP A 276 -18.55 -10.98 19.07
CA ASP A 276 -19.48 -11.96 19.62
C ASP A 276 -20.42 -12.39 18.50
N PRO A 277 -20.52 -13.69 18.17
CA PRO A 277 -21.35 -14.18 17.07
C PRO A 277 -22.85 -13.93 17.26
N ARG A 278 -23.28 -13.64 18.49
CA ARG A 278 -24.67 -13.26 18.78
C ARG A 278 -25.02 -11.85 18.29
N VAL A 279 -24.01 -11.07 17.90
CA VAL A 279 -24.18 -9.67 17.46
C VAL A 279 -23.49 -9.49 16.12
N GLY A 280 -24.25 -9.22 15.07
CA GLY A 280 -23.78 -9.17 13.67
C GLY A 280 -23.06 -7.85 13.30
N TYR A 281 -21.92 -7.54 13.93
CA TYR A 281 -21.10 -6.41 13.54
C TYR A 281 -20.06 -6.77 12.50
N PHE A 282 -19.67 -5.80 11.67
CA PHE A 282 -18.48 -5.92 10.83
C PHE A 282 -17.24 -5.95 11.69
N THR A 283 -16.26 -6.78 11.29
CA THR A 283 -15.02 -6.98 12.05
C THR A 283 -13.79 -6.63 11.25
N VAL A 284 -12.70 -6.38 11.97
CA VAL A 284 -11.31 -6.46 11.52
C VAL A 284 -10.62 -7.53 12.35
N GLY A 285 -9.61 -8.18 11.80
CA GLY A 285 -8.93 -9.25 12.53
C GLY A 285 -7.43 -9.27 12.25
N TYR A 286 -6.72 -9.91 13.17
CA TYR A 286 -5.31 -10.19 13.08
C TYR A 286 -5.02 -11.58 13.66
N THR A 287 -3.84 -12.11 13.41
CA THR A 287 -3.36 -13.34 14.03
C THR A 287 -2.54 -12.96 15.26
N ASP A 288 -2.98 -13.41 16.44
CA ASP A 288 -2.30 -13.18 17.70
C ASP A 288 -1.34 -14.32 18.01
N PHE A 289 -0.10 -13.98 18.30
CA PHE A 289 0.97 -14.91 18.61
C PHE A 289 1.33 -14.96 20.09
N ASP A 290 0.75 -14.10 20.92
CA ASP A 290 1.10 -14.00 22.35
C ASP A 290 0.01 -14.51 23.28
N GLU A 291 -1.28 -14.47 22.88
CA GLU A 291 -2.41 -14.74 23.76
C GLU A 291 -2.46 -16.22 24.18
N ASN A 292 -2.09 -17.13 23.29
CA ASN A 292 -2.09 -18.57 23.56
C ASN A 292 -0.67 -19.15 23.52
N PRO A 293 -0.11 -19.61 24.67
CA PRO A 293 1.23 -20.21 24.71
C PRO A 293 1.38 -21.49 23.87
N GLN A 294 0.28 -22.13 23.49
CA GLN A 294 0.26 -23.42 22.79
C GLN A 294 -0.06 -23.29 21.31
N GLY A 295 -0.36 -22.08 20.82
CA GLY A 295 -0.71 -21.88 19.42
C GLY A 295 -0.98 -20.42 19.08
N VAL A 296 -1.33 -20.18 17.83
CA VAL A 296 -1.73 -18.86 17.32
C VAL A 296 -3.24 -18.76 17.22
N GLU A 297 -3.80 -17.63 17.53
CA GLU A 297 -5.24 -17.40 17.49
C GLU A 297 -5.59 -16.26 16.53
N ARG A 298 -6.71 -16.46 15.81
CA ARG A 298 -7.28 -15.38 15.02
C ARG A 298 -8.22 -14.54 15.89
N VAL A 299 -7.82 -13.32 16.14
CA VAL A 299 -8.61 -12.36 16.89
C VAL A 299 -9.48 -11.55 15.93
N SER A 300 -10.77 -11.43 16.24
CA SER A 300 -11.71 -10.59 15.51
C SER A 300 -12.21 -9.47 16.41
N LEU A 301 -12.05 -8.22 15.95
CA LEU A 301 -12.47 -7.03 16.66
C LEU A 301 -13.62 -6.35 15.93
N VAL A 302 -14.58 -5.85 16.68
CA VAL A 302 -15.75 -5.12 16.15
C VAL A 302 -15.29 -3.78 15.58
N LYS A 303 -15.68 -3.47 14.34
CA LYS A 303 -15.55 -2.13 13.77
C LYS A 303 -16.52 -1.18 14.44
N ARG A 304 -16.02 -0.09 14.98
CA ARG A 304 -16.85 0.93 15.63
C ARG A 304 -16.24 2.32 15.50
N TRP A 305 -17.09 3.33 15.59
CA TRP A 305 -16.66 4.70 15.64
C TRP A 305 -16.04 5.03 17.00
N ARG A 306 -14.98 5.82 17.00
CA ARG A 306 -14.44 6.43 18.21
C ARG A 306 -15.20 7.73 18.46
N LEU A 307 -16.22 7.65 19.31
CA LEU A 307 -17.01 8.80 19.72
C LEU A 307 -16.55 9.21 21.11
N GLU A 308 -15.95 10.39 21.20
CA GLU A 308 -15.49 10.97 22.45
C GLU A 308 -16.09 12.37 22.61
N PRO A 309 -16.54 12.75 23.80
CA PRO A 309 -17.01 14.09 24.04
C PRO A 309 -15.88 15.10 23.90
N LYS A 310 -16.17 16.29 23.42
CA LYS A 310 -15.19 17.39 23.42
C LYS A 310 -14.83 17.72 24.87
N ALA A 311 -13.57 18.14 25.09
CA ALA A 311 -13.10 18.46 26.45
C ALA A 311 -14.02 19.42 27.20
N LYS A 312 -14.59 20.43 26.52
CA LYS A 312 -15.55 21.39 27.10
C LYS A 312 -16.91 20.77 27.50
N ASP A 313 -17.26 19.62 26.89
CA ASP A 313 -18.54 18.95 27.11
C ASP A 313 -18.40 17.71 28.00
N LEU A 314 -17.17 17.39 28.44
CA LEU A 314 -16.87 16.17 29.20
C LEU A 314 -17.66 16.05 30.49
N GLU A 315 -17.80 17.15 31.23
CA GLU A 315 -18.56 17.14 32.50
C GLU A 315 -20.06 16.96 32.30
N LYS A 316 -20.61 17.53 31.21
CA LYS A 316 -22.01 17.29 30.82
C LYS A 316 -22.20 15.82 30.43
N TYR A 317 -21.32 15.30 29.63
CA TYR A 317 -21.36 13.89 29.23
C TYR A 317 -21.32 12.93 30.42
N LYS A 318 -20.46 13.18 31.42
CA LYS A 318 -20.39 12.38 32.65
C LYS A 318 -21.70 12.42 33.45
N ARG A 319 -22.45 13.51 33.37
CA ARG A 319 -23.78 13.66 34.01
C ARG A 319 -24.91 13.10 33.13
N GLY A 320 -24.64 12.60 31.93
CA GLY A 320 -25.64 12.07 31.00
C GLY A 320 -26.44 13.16 30.27
N GLU A 321 -25.86 14.36 30.17
CA GLU A 321 -26.47 15.51 29.46
C GLU A 321 -26.04 15.61 27.99
#